data_c7933a2b0cc64216d43eccba6cf20baa
#
_entry.id   c7933a2b0cc64216d43eccba6cf20baa
#
_cell.length_a   1.000
_cell.length_b   1.000
_cell.length_c   1.000
_cell.angle_alpha   90.00
_cell.angle_beta   90.00
_cell.angle_gamma   90.00
#
_symmetry.space_group_name_H-M   'P 1'
#
loop_
_entity.id
_entity.type
_entity.pdbx_description
1 polymer ?
#
loop_
_entity_poly.entity_id
_entity_poly.type
_entity_poly.pdbx_seq_one_letter_code
_entity_poly.pdbx_strand_id
1 'polypeptide(L)'
;MNGPEITVEVAPELRLFVPHERRGGPMPLVTDGASTLGHVIESLGVPLTEAGTLLVNGVPVARSHVPGPGEHVTVRAVERPQQVPGAPLRFLLDVHLGTLARRLRLLGVDAAYESEDIGDPALAALSARERRVLLSRDRGLLRRREIWAGAYVYSDRPKEQLRDVLGRFAPVLAPWTRCTACNGTLAVAAKDAVSGLLEHGTQEAYDVFAQCAECDRVYWRGAHHGHLETIVSEAVREFGGAAA
;
A
#
# COMPACT_ATOMS: atom_id res chain seq x y z
N MET A 1 -15.66 -4.49 39.17
CA MET A 1 -15.17 -5.85 38.86
C MET A 1 -14.04 -5.66 37.88
N ASN A 2 -12.82 -6.09 38.23
CA ASN A 2 -11.73 -6.07 37.27
C ASN A 2 -12.00 -7.17 36.23
N GLY A 3 -12.03 -6.81 34.96
CA GLY A 3 -12.17 -7.78 33.87
C GLY A 3 -10.99 -8.76 33.80
N PRO A 4 -11.02 -9.76 32.88
CA PRO A 4 -9.95 -10.73 32.73
C PRO A 4 -8.64 -10.06 32.32
N GLU A 5 -7.55 -10.43 32.99
CA GLU A 5 -6.19 -10.02 32.62
C GLU A 5 -5.63 -11.03 31.61
N ILE A 6 -5.06 -10.51 30.52
CA ILE A 6 -4.34 -11.24 29.48
C ILE A 6 -2.94 -10.67 29.30
N THR A 7 -2.04 -11.42 28.67
CA THR A 7 -0.74 -10.89 28.23
C THR A 7 -0.73 -10.79 26.72
N VAL A 8 -0.39 -9.60 26.18
CA VAL A 8 -0.32 -9.39 24.73
C VAL A 8 1.13 -9.13 24.31
N GLU A 9 1.59 -9.85 23.32
CA GLU A 9 2.87 -9.64 22.65
C GLU A 9 2.64 -9.31 21.17
N VAL A 10 3.23 -8.22 20.70
CA VAL A 10 3.18 -7.84 19.28
C VAL A 10 4.53 -8.02 18.60
N ALA A 11 4.50 -8.46 17.35
CA ALA A 11 5.70 -8.59 16.52
C ALA A 11 6.50 -7.28 16.48
N PRO A 12 7.85 -7.32 16.36
CA PRO A 12 8.69 -6.12 16.34
C PRO A 12 8.24 -5.06 15.32
N GLU A 13 7.76 -5.48 14.16
CA GLU A 13 7.29 -4.62 13.06
C GLU A 13 6.04 -3.83 13.46
N LEU A 14 5.23 -4.35 14.39
CA LEU A 14 4.00 -3.70 14.86
C LEU A 14 4.21 -2.76 16.04
N ARG A 15 5.39 -2.77 16.65
CA ARG A 15 5.67 -1.96 17.86
C ARG A 15 5.53 -0.47 17.64
N LEU A 16 5.72 0.01 16.42
CA LEU A 16 5.53 1.42 16.11
C LEU A 16 4.08 1.90 16.35
N PHE A 17 3.09 0.99 16.24
CA PHE A 17 1.68 1.31 16.43
C PHE A 17 1.28 1.37 17.90
N VAL A 18 2.01 0.64 18.75
CA VAL A 18 1.76 0.56 20.19
C VAL A 18 2.34 1.78 20.91
N PRO A 19 1.70 2.30 21.98
CA PRO A 19 2.24 3.37 22.81
C PRO A 19 3.67 3.09 23.25
N HIS A 20 4.50 4.14 23.31
CA HIS A 20 5.96 4.00 23.53
C HIS A 20 6.29 3.19 24.79
N GLU A 21 5.57 3.41 25.86
CA GLU A 21 5.74 2.76 27.17
C GLU A 21 5.42 1.25 27.14
N ARG A 22 4.74 0.78 26.09
CA ARG A 22 4.32 -0.63 25.90
C ARG A 22 5.12 -1.39 24.86
N ARG A 23 6.18 -0.79 24.29
CA ARG A 23 6.97 -1.41 23.19
C ARG A 23 8.00 -2.42 23.65
N GLY A 24 8.25 -2.54 24.97
CA GLY A 24 9.37 -3.28 25.55
C GLY A 24 9.25 -4.81 25.52
N GLY A 25 8.08 -5.37 25.18
CA GLY A 25 7.85 -6.81 25.19
C GLY A 25 6.41 -7.18 25.50
N PRO A 26 6.15 -8.39 26.02
CA PRO A 26 4.82 -8.79 26.45
C PRO A 26 4.25 -7.83 27.47
N MET A 27 3.00 -7.41 27.29
CA MET A 27 2.32 -6.42 28.11
C MET A 27 1.07 -7.00 28.76
N PRO A 28 0.88 -6.83 30.09
CA PRO A 28 -0.38 -7.16 30.74
C PRO A 28 -1.47 -6.17 30.30
N LEU A 29 -2.67 -6.70 30.07
CA LEU A 29 -3.82 -5.92 29.65
C LEU A 29 -5.09 -6.47 30.31
N VAL A 30 -5.83 -5.60 30.97
CA VAL A 30 -7.16 -5.92 31.50
C VAL A 30 -8.18 -5.68 30.38
N THR A 31 -9.01 -6.67 30.08
CA THR A 31 -10.09 -6.59 29.09
C THR A 31 -11.44 -6.50 29.80
N ASP A 32 -12.49 -6.19 29.03
CA ASP A 32 -13.87 -6.18 29.54
C ASP A 32 -14.52 -7.60 29.61
N GLY A 33 -13.80 -8.62 29.13
CA GLY A 33 -14.28 -10.01 29.07
C GLY A 33 -15.30 -10.27 27.95
N ALA A 34 -15.59 -9.29 27.10
CA ALA A 34 -16.55 -9.40 26.00
C ALA A 34 -15.98 -8.97 24.65
N SER A 35 -14.97 -8.09 24.67
CA SER A 35 -14.33 -7.58 23.46
C SER A 35 -13.54 -8.67 22.73
N THR A 36 -13.67 -8.70 21.41
CA THR A 36 -12.89 -9.61 20.54
C THR A 36 -11.42 -9.20 20.46
N LEU A 37 -10.53 -10.13 20.11
CA LEU A 37 -9.11 -9.86 19.87
C LEU A 37 -8.90 -8.76 18.82
N GLY A 38 -9.72 -8.74 17.78
CA GLY A 38 -9.67 -7.64 16.80
C GLY A 38 -9.82 -6.29 17.46
N HIS A 39 -10.83 -6.11 18.33
CA HIS A 39 -11.05 -4.86 19.07
C HIS A 39 -9.91 -4.55 20.06
N VAL A 40 -9.43 -5.56 20.77
CA VAL A 40 -8.29 -5.43 21.70
C VAL A 40 -7.04 -4.94 20.97
N ILE A 41 -6.71 -5.52 19.81
CA ILE A 41 -5.55 -5.13 18.99
C ILE A 41 -5.68 -3.69 18.48
N GLU A 42 -6.86 -3.31 17.99
CA GLU A 42 -7.12 -1.93 17.55
C GLU A 42 -7.03 -0.93 18.71
N SER A 43 -7.47 -1.31 19.92
CA SER A 43 -7.35 -0.45 21.11
C SER A 43 -5.90 -0.20 21.51
N LEU A 44 -4.98 -1.12 21.19
CA LEU A 44 -3.54 -0.95 21.33
C LEU A 44 -2.93 -0.03 20.26
N GLY A 45 -3.71 0.36 19.26
CA GLY A 45 -3.29 1.25 18.16
C GLY A 45 -2.87 0.52 16.89
N VAL A 46 -2.85 -0.82 16.87
CA VAL A 46 -2.45 -1.61 15.70
C VAL A 46 -3.61 -1.71 14.73
N PRO A 47 -3.49 -1.19 13.49
CA PRO A 47 -4.51 -1.43 12.47
C PRO A 47 -4.60 -2.92 12.12
N LEU A 48 -5.82 -3.44 11.95
CA LEU A 48 -6.00 -4.85 11.58
C LEU A 48 -5.45 -5.18 10.19
N THR A 49 -5.21 -4.19 9.35
CA THR A 49 -4.53 -4.33 8.05
C THR A 49 -3.06 -4.72 8.20
N GLU A 50 -2.45 -4.44 9.36
CA GLU A 50 -1.06 -4.77 9.68
C GLU A 50 -0.94 -6.07 10.52
N ALA A 51 -2.01 -6.46 11.22
CA ALA A 51 -2.05 -7.66 12.00
C ALA A 51 -2.26 -8.91 11.12
N GLY A 52 -1.30 -9.81 11.13
CA GLY A 52 -1.35 -11.11 10.49
C GLY A 52 -2.02 -12.17 11.37
N THR A 53 -1.36 -13.33 11.55
CA THR A 53 -1.86 -14.43 12.38
C THR A 53 -1.89 -14.03 13.85
N LEU A 54 -3.03 -14.30 14.49
CA LEU A 54 -3.22 -14.16 15.93
C LEU A 54 -3.08 -15.55 16.58
N LEU A 55 -2.31 -15.62 17.65
CA LEU A 55 -2.15 -16.85 18.42
C LEU A 55 -2.62 -16.61 19.86
N VAL A 56 -3.32 -17.57 20.42
CA VAL A 56 -3.62 -17.65 21.86
C VAL A 56 -2.95 -18.90 22.41
N ASN A 57 -2.04 -18.74 23.36
CA ASN A 57 -1.23 -19.81 23.93
C ASN A 57 -0.53 -20.66 22.85
N GLY A 58 -0.07 -19.99 21.77
CA GLY A 58 0.58 -20.61 20.61
C GLY A 58 -0.35 -21.21 19.56
N VAL A 59 -1.67 -21.23 19.76
CA VAL A 59 -2.65 -21.78 18.83
C VAL A 59 -3.28 -20.65 17.99
N PRO A 60 -3.35 -20.78 16.64
CA PRO A 60 -4.00 -19.78 15.78
C PRO A 60 -5.48 -19.63 16.09
N VAL A 61 -5.94 -18.39 16.20
CA VAL A 61 -7.34 -18.05 16.45
C VAL A 61 -7.85 -16.98 15.49
N ALA A 62 -9.18 -16.88 15.34
CA ALA A 62 -9.81 -15.81 14.56
C ALA A 62 -9.79 -14.48 15.32
N ARG A 63 -9.91 -13.36 14.59
CA ARG A 63 -10.04 -12.01 15.18
C ARG A 63 -11.28 -11.86 16.06
N SER A 64 -12.30 -12.70 15.87
CA SER A 64 -13.53 -12.76 16.67
C SER A 64 -13.38 -13.50 17.99
N HIS A 65 -12.23 -14.15 18.28
CA HIS A 65 -11.98 -14.78 19.56
C HIS A 65 -12.06 -13.76 20.70
N VAL A 66 -12.76 -14.12 21.78
CA VAL A 66 -12.83 -13.31 23.02
C VAL A 66 -11.84 -13.92 24.00
N PRO A 67 -10.78 -13.18 24.39
CA PRO A 67 -9.72 -13.74 25.21
C PRO A 67 -10.18 -13.95 26.65
N GLY A 68 -9.83 -15.12 27.21
CA GLY A 68 -10.07 -15.50 28.60
C GLY A 68 -8.96 -15.07 29.57
N PRO A 69 -9.20 -15.21 30.89
CA PRO A 69 -8.21 -14.86 31.92
C PRO A 69 -6.91 -15.65 31.78
N GLY A 70 -5.77 -14.99 31.90
CA GLY A 70 -4.43 -15.61 31.86
C GLY A 70 -3.95 -16.04 30.48
N GLU A 71 -4.72 -15.79 29.41
CA GLU A 71 -4.29 -16.12 28.05
C GLU A 71 -3.12 -15.25 27.59
N HIS A 72 -2.18 -15.88 26.89
CA HIS A 72 -1.08 -15.21 26.20
C HIS A 72 -1.41 -15.05 24.71
N VAL A 73 -1.57 -13.81 24.28
CA VAL A 73 -1.91 -13.44 22.91
C VAL A 73 -0.65 -12.98 22.19
N THR A 74 -0.34 -13.62 21.06
CA THR A 74 0.74 -13.17 20.14
C THR A 74 0.13 -12.63 18.86
N VAL A 75 0.48 -11.39 18.52
CA VAL A 75 0.06 -10.70 17.29
C VAL A 75 1.23 -10.69 16.32
N ARG A 76 1.16 -11.47 15.25
CA ARG A 76 2.17 -11.47 14.19
C ARG A 76 1.89 -10.34 13.19
N ALA A 77 2.93 -9.84 12.52
CA ALA A 77 2.77 -8.98 11.36
C ALA A 77 2.22 -9.76 10.16
N VAL A 78 1.66 -9.06 9.18
CA VAL A 78 1.26 -9.68 7.90
C VAL A 78 2.45 -10.34 7.23
N GLU A 79 2.23 -11.52 6.67
CA GLU A 79 3.25 -12.24 5.89
C GLU A 79 3.58 -11.49 4.59
N ARG A 80 4.81 -11.65 4.12
CA ARG A 80 5.28 -11.05 2.86
C ARG A 80 5.83 -12.15 1.93
N PRO A 81 5.45 -12.16 0.65
CA PRO A 81 4.51 -11.25 -0.01
C PRO A 81 3.09 -11.40 0.52
N GLN A 82 2.45 -10.26 0.81
CA GLN A 82 1.07 -10.26 1.30
C GLN A 82 0.10 -10.67 0.19
N GLN A 83 -0.64 -11.74 0.43
CA GLN A 83 -1.71 -12.15 -0.45
C GLN A 83 -2.93 -11.27 -0.24
N VAL A 84 -3.51 -10.78 -1.33
CA VAL A 84 -4.73 -9.98 -1.32
C VAL A 84 -5.76 -10.70 -2.19
N PRO A 85 -6.99 -10.92 -1.69
CA PRO A 85 -8.03 -11.60 -2.46
C PRO A 85 -8.34 -10.86 -3.76
N GLY A 86 -8.46 -11.58 -4.86
CA GLY A 86 -8.78 -11.03 -6.17
C GLY A 86 -7.56 -10.53 -6.95
N ALA A 87 -7.58 -10.78 -8.25
CA ALA A 87 -6.59 -10.30 -9.21
C ALA A 87 -7.29 -9.43 -10.28
N PRO A 88 -6.58 -8.47 -10.88
CA PRO A 88 -5.19 -8.06 -10.62
C PRO A 88 -5.05 -7.21 -9.35
N LEU A 89 -3.84 -7.20 -8.77
CA LEU A 89 -3.49 -6.33 -7.65
C LEU A 89 -3.55 -4.86 -8.08
N ARG A 90 -4.35 -4.06 -7.36
CA ARG A 90 -4.56 -2.62 -7.63
C ARG A 90 -4.47 -1.84 -6.34
N PHE A 91 -3.86 -0.66 -6.41
CA PHE A 91 -3.69 0.22 -5.26
C PHE A 91 -4.56 1.47 -5.35
N LEU A 92 -4.92 2.01 -4.20
CA LEU A 92 -5.45 3.36 -4.01
C LEU A 92 -4.55 4.06 -3.01
N LEU A 93 -4.07 5.24 -3.33
CA LEU A 93 -3.12 5.97 -2.49
C LEU A 93 -3.78 7.20 -1.87
N ASP A 94 -3.50 7.36 -0.59
CA ASP A 94 -3.84 8.57 0.17
C ASP A 94 -3.15 9.81 -0.39
N VAL A 95 -3.75 10.99 -0.21
CA VAL A 95 -3.33 12.29 -0.77
C VAL A 95 -1.84 12.60 -0.56
N HIS A 96 -1.25 12.17 0.54
CA HIS A 96 0.17 12.40 0.84
C HIS A 96 1.15 11.49 0.08
N LEU A 97 0.66 10.52 -0.69
CA LEU A 97 1.46 9.51 -1.37
C LEU A 97 1.58 9.71 -2.89
N GLY A 98 1.36 10.94 -3.39
CA GLY A 98 1.36 11.23 -4.82
C GLY A 98 2.67 10.90 -5.54
N THR A 99 3.84 11.05 -4.88
CA THR A 99 5.13 10.62 -5.45
C THR A 99 5.22 9.11 -5.57
N LEU A 100 4.74 8.36 -4.58
CA LEU A 100 4.67 6.89 -4.63
C LEU A 100 3.73 6.44 -5.75
N ALA A 101 2.56 7.08 -5.91
CA ALA A 101 1.62 6.79 -7.00
C ALA A 101 2.29 6.90 -8.37
N ARG A 102 3.00 8.01 -8.63
CA ARG A 102 3.72 8.21 -9.89
C ARG A 102 4.80 7.14 -10.14
N ARG A 103 5.53 6.72 -9.10
CA ARG A 103 6.57 5.67 -9.21
C ARG A 103 5.97 4.29 -9.46
N LEU A 104 4.86 3.93 -8.81
CA LEU A 104 4.14 2.69 -9.08
C LEU A 104 3.63 2.65 -10.52
N ARG A 105 3.01 3.74 -10.99
CA ARG A 105 2.55 3.89 -12.39
C ARG A 105 3.68 3.79 -13.40
N LEU A 106 4.86 4.38 -13.08
CA LEU A 106 6.06 4.25 -13.92
C LEU A 106 6.48 2.80 -14.10
N LEU A 107 6.29 1.96 -13.08
CA LEU A 107 6.55 0.53 -13.11
C LEU A 107 5.38 -0.29 -13.70
N GLY A 108 4.34 0.35 -14.23
CA GLY A 108 3.17 -0.30 -14.81
C GLY A 108 2.14 -0.81 -13.79
N VAL A 109 2.35 -0.53 -12.51
CA VAL A 109 1.44 -0.96 -11.44
C VAL A 109 0.22 -0.04 -11.41
N ASP A 110 -0.98 -0.63 -11.32
CA ASP A 110 -2.24 0.11 -11.20
C ASP A 110 -2.35 0.79 -9.83
N ALA A 111 -2.21 2.12 -9.82
CA ALA A 111 -2.15 2.94 -8.64
C ALA A 111 -3.04 4.18 -8.78
N ALA A 112 -4.32 4.07 -8.37
CA ALA A 112 -5.23 5.20 -8.30
C ALA A 112 -4.79 6.20 -7.22
N TYR A 113 -4.99 7.48 -7.46
CA TYR A 113 -4.60 8.55 -6.56
C TYR A 113 -5.49 9.78 -6.81
N GLU A 114 -6.14 10.24 -5.76
CA GLU A 114 -6.88 11.49 -5.76
C GLU A 114 -5.95 12.63 -5.32
N SER A 115 -5.82 13.65 -6.17
CA SER A 115 -4.93 14.80 -5.90
C SER A 115 -5.51 15.75 -4.85
N GLU A 116 -6.81 15.69 -4.62
CA GLU A 116 -7.52 16.45 -3.60
C GLU A 116 -7.90 15.52 -2.43
N ASP A 117 -7.94 16.09 -1.24
CA ASP A 117 -8.39 15.36 -0.06
C ASP A 117 -9.92 15.18 -0.13
N ILE A 118 -10.35 13.96 -0.46
CA ILE A 118 -11.77 13.59 -0.50
C ILE A 118 -12.30 13.13 0.87
N GLY A 119 -11.45 13.10 1.88
CA GLY A 119 -11.74 12.65 3.24
C GLY A 119 -11.76 11.12 3.42
N ASP A 120 -11.41 10.67 4.61
CA ASP A 120 -11.28 9.27 4.98
C ASP A 120 -12.50 8.40 4.62
N PRO A 121 -13.77 8.84 4.88
CA PRO A 121 -14.93 8.02 4.53
C PRO A 121 -15.05 7.75 3.04
N ALA A 122 -14.82 8.77 2.21
CA ALA A 122 -14.90 8.63 0.76
C ALA A 122 -13.77 7.75 0.21
N LEU A 123 -12.56 7.91 0.75
CA LEU A 123 -11.39 7.10 0.36
C LEU A 123 -11.58 5.63 0.74
N ALA A 124 -12.12 5.34 1.94
CA ALA A 124 -12.45 3.98 2.36
C ALA A 124 -13.53 3.35 1.49
N ALA A 125 -14.60 4.09 1.17
CA ALA A 125 -15.66 3.63 0.27
C ALA A 125 -15.14 3.36 -1.15
N LEU A 126 -14.21 4.20 -1.65
CA LEU A 126 -13.57 4.02 -2.95
C LEU A 126 -12.71 2.74 -2.98
N SER A 127 -11.92 2.48 -1.91
CA SER A 127 -11.16 1.23 -1.74
C SER A 127 -12.06 0.00 -1.84
N ALA A 128 -13.22 0.03 -1.14
CA ALA A 128 -14.19 -1.07 -1.14
C ALA A 128 -14.85 -1.26 -2.52
N ARG A 129 -15.35 -0.18 -3.12
CA ARG A 129 -16.05 -0.20 -4.41
C ARG A 129 -15.17 -0.73 -5.54
N GLU A 130 -13.91 -0.30 -5.57
CA GLU A 130 -12.99 -0.65 -6.64
C GLU A 130 -12.09 -1.86 -6.30
N ARG A 131 -12.20 -2.40 -5.08
CA ARG A 131 -11.36 -3.48 -4.57
C ARG A 131 -9.87 -3.16 -4.75
N ARG A 132 -9.45 -2.00 -4.23
CA ARG A 132 -8.08 -1.52 -4.24
C ARG A 132 -7.48 -1.59 -2.84
N VAL A 133 -6.23 -2.01 -2.74
CA VAL A 133 -5.47 -1.94 -1.49
C VAL A 133 -5.20 -0.46 -1.19
N LEU A 134 -5.74 0.03 -0.07
CA LEU A 134 -5.53 1.40 0.38
C LEU A 134 -4.15 1.54 1.03
N LEU A 135 -3.28 2.34 0.43
CA LEU A 135 -1.98 2.69 0.99
C LEU A 135 -2.09 4.04 1.69
N SER A 136 -1.78 4.07 2.98
CA SER A 136 -1.80 5.31 3.77
C SER A 136 -0.75 5.30 4.89
N ARG A 137 -0.45 6.49 5.41
CA ARG A 137 0.29 6.71 6.66
C ARG A 137 -0.64 7.11 7.80
N ASP A 138 -1.94 7.21 7.54
CA ASP A 138 -2.95 7.46 8.56
C ASP A 138 -3.45 6.14 9.16
N ARG A 139 -3.20 5.97 10.46
CA ARG A 139 -3.64 4.81 11.23
C ARG A 139 -5.15 4.82 11.44
N GLY A 140 -5.76 5.99 11.54
CA GLY A 140 -7.20 6.16 11.71
C GLY A 140 -7.94 5.67 10.49
N LEU A 141 -7.50 6.10 9.30
CA LEU A 141 -8.02 5.65 8.03
C LEU A 141 -7.92 4.12 7.88
N LEU A 142 -6.77 3.52 8.20
CA LEU A 142 -6.54 2.07 8.08
C LEU A 142 -7.31 1.22 9.12
N ARG A 143 -7.92 1.82 10.12
CA ARG A 143 -8.81 1.15 11.11
C ARG A 143 -10.28 1.19 10.71
N ARG A 144 -10.63 1.83 9.60
CA ARG A 144 -12.02 1.88 9.12
C ARG A 144 -12.44 0.51 8.60
N ARG A 145 -13.63 0.08 9.02
CA ARG A 145 -14.18 -1.24 8.65
C ARG A 145 -14.58 -1.35 7.19
N GLU A 146 -14.81 -0.21 6.54
CA GLU A 146 -15.27 -0.12 5.16
C GLU A 146 -14.18 -0.43 4.14
N ILE A 147 -12.89 -0.30 4.50
CA ILE A 147 -11.79 -0.58 3.54
C ILE A 147 -11.78 -2.05 3.15
N TRP A 148 -11.59 -2.32 1.85
CA TRP A 148 -11.49 -3.69 1.36
C TRP A 148 -10.19 -4.38 1.79
N ALA A 149 -9.08 -3.71 1.63
CA ALA A 149 -7.77 -4.08 2.11
C ALA A 149 -6.93 -2.82 2.30
N GLY A 150 -5.92 -2.87 3.17
CA GLY A 150 -5.07 -1.71 3.42
C GLY A 150 -3.66 -2.08 3.80
N ALA A 151 -2.76 -1.10 3.71
CA ALA A 151 -1.39 -1.23 4.16
C ALA A 151 -0.83 0.12 4.63
N TYR A 152 -0.15 0.08 5.76
CA TYR A 152 0.58 1.25 6.27
C TYR A 152 1.90 1.43 5.51
N VAL A 153 2.17 2.65 5.06
CA VAL A 153 3.42 3.03 4.39
C VAL A 153 4.38 3.58 5.44
N TYR A 154 5.41 2.81 5.80
CA TYR A 154 6.25 3.07 6.97
C TYR A 154 7.18 4.27 6.81
N SER A 155 7.85 4.41 5.67
CA SER A 155 8.82 5.48 5.44
C SER A 155 8.17 6.77 4.92
N ASP A 156 8.81 7.91 5.16
CA ASP A 156 8.51 9.20 4.53
C ASP A 156 9.32 9.42 3.24
N ARG A 157 10.33 8.58 2.99
CA ARG A 157 11.21 8.67 1.82
C ARG A 157 10.65 7.93 0.63
N PRO A 158 10.39 8.58 -0.52
CA PRO A 158 9.73 7.95 -1.66
C PRO A 158 10.42 6.71 -2.22
N LYS A 159 11.76 6.58 -2.10
CA LYS A 159 12.50 5.38 -2.54
C LYS A 159 12.20 4.19 -1.62
N GLU A 160 12.20 4.43 -0.31
CA GLU A 160 11.91 3.41 0.70
C GLU A 160 10.42 2.99 0.66
N GLN A 161 9.51 3.95 0.46
CA GLN A 161 8.08 3.67 0.25
C GLN A 161 7.86 2.70 -0.91
N LEU A 162 8.50 2.98 -2.05
CA LEU A 162 8.41 2.13 -3.23
C LEU A 162 8.93 0.71 -2.94
N ARG A 163 10.12 0.60 -2.34
CA ARG A 163 10.71 -0.71 -1.98
C ARG A 163 9.83 -1.50 -1.01
N ASP A 164 9.26 -0.83 0.00
CA ASP A 164 8.37 -1.49 0.96
C ASP A 164 7.11 -2.03 0.29
N VAL A 165 6.45 -1.23 -0.57
CA VAL A 165 5.24 -1.67 -1.29
C VAL A 165 5.55 -2.80 -2.27
N LEU A 166 6.64 -2.71 -3.04
CA LEU A 166 7.04 -3.76 -3.97
C LEU A 166 7.39 -5.06 -3.23
N GLY A 167 8.16 -4.99 -2.14
CA GLY A 167 8.51 -6.17 -1.33
C GLY A 167 7.33 -6.76 -0.57
N ARG A 168 6.34 -5.92 -0.18
CA ARG A 168 5.15 -6.37 0.54
C ARG A 168 4.15 -7.09 -0.34
N PHE A 169 3.97 -6.67 -1.59
CA PHE A 169 2.90 -7.18 -2.45
C PHE A 169 3.40 -7.92 -3.69
N ALA A 170 4.68 -7.79 -4.03
CA ALA A 170 5.28 -8.37 -5.22
C ALA A 170 4.41 -8.21 -6.50
N PRO A 171 3.97 -6.97 -6.85
CA PRO A 171 3.14 -6.77 -8.02
C PRO A 171 3.91 -7.13 -9.30
N VAL A 172 3.19 -7.59 -10.33
CA VAL A 172 3.78 -7.75 -11.67
C VAL A 172 4.20 -6.39 -12.20
N LEU A 173 5.47 -6.25 -12.58
CA LEU A 173 6.02 -5.02 -13.13
C LEU A 173 5.95 -5.03 -14.65
N ALA A 174 5.41 -3.96 -15.22
CA ALA A 174 5.34 -3.69 -16.66
C ALA A 174 5.73 -2.21 -16.91
N PRO A 175 7.01 -1.84 -16.77
CA PRO A 175 7.44 -0.46 -16.86
C PRO A 175 6.98 0.23 -18.14
N TRP A 176 6.71 1.53 -18.08
CA TRP A 176 6.33 2.38 -19.21
C TRP A 176 4.98 2.05 -19.87
N THR A 177 4.13 1.25 -19.21
CA THR A 177 2.80 0.89 -19.73
C THR A 177 1.66 1.72 -19.17
N ARG A 178 1.93 2.55 -18.12
CA ARG A 178 0.93 3.41 -17.50
C ARG A 178 1.32 4.88 -17.47
N CYS A 179 0.33 5.72 -17.65
CA CYS A 179 0.44 7.17 -17.52
C CYS A 179 0.75 7.54 -16.07
N THR A 180 1.89 8.19 -15.83
CA THR A 180 2.29 8.62 -14.48
C THR A 180 1.37 9.73 -13.93
N ALA A 181 0.63 10.44 -14.78
CA ALA A 181 -0.31 11.49 -14.38
C ALA A 181 -1.66 10.94 -13.93
N CYS A 182 -2.37 10.15 -14.78
CA CYS A 182 -3.75 9.75 -14.53
C CYS A 182 -3.94 8.24 -14.26
N ASN A 183 -2.88 7.42 -14.36
CA ASN A 183 -2.95 5.96 -14.24
C ASN A 183 -3.52 5.23 -15.49
N GLY A 184 -3.92 5.93 -16.54
CA GLY A 184 -4.41 5.33 -17.79
C GLY A 184 -3.34 4.52 -18.52
N THR A 185 -3.75 3.73 -19.50
CA THR A 185 -2.84 2.91 -20.30
C THR A 185 -2.09 3.77 -21.31
N LEU A 186 -0.79 3.48 -21.52
CA LEU A 186 0.01 4.09 -22.57
C LEU A 186 0.02 3.19 -23.80
N ALA A 187 -0.20 3.80 -24.97
CA ALA A 187 -0.05 3.16 -26.27
C ALA A 187 1.04 3.86 -27.09
N VAL A 188 1.71 3.11 -27.96
CA VAL A 188 2.65 3.69 -28.93
C VAL A 188 1.88 4.64 -29.84
N ALA A 189 2.40 5.85 -30.04
CA ALA A 189 1.78 6.88 -30.88
C ALA A 189 2.70 7.20 -32.06
N ALA A 190 2.11 7.30 -33.24
CA ALA A 190 2.82 7.79 -34.43
C ALA A 190 3.18 9.28 -34.24
N LYS A 191 4.36 9.69 -34.68
CA LYS A 191 4.86 11.06 -34.57
C LYS A 191 3.86 12.09 -35.13
N ASP A 192 3.33 11.80 -36.31
CA ASP A 192 2.37 12.69 -36.99
C ASP A 192 1.07 12.85 -36.20
N ALA A 193 0.62 11.78 -35.51
CA ALA A 193 -0.60 11.82 -34.70
C ALA A 193 -0.47 12.71 -33.47
N VAL A 194 0.73 12.88 -32.93
CA VAL A 194 1.00 13.66 -31.71
C VAL A 194 1.71 14.99 -31.97
N SER A 195 2.08 15.27 -33.21
CA SER A 195 2.86 16.47 -33.58
C SER A 195 2.22 17.76 -33.10
N GLY A 196 0.90 17.92 -33.20
CA GLY A 196 0.18 19.10 -32.73
C GLY A 196 0.16 19.29 -31.18
N LEU A 197 0.61 18.29 -30.43
CA LEU A 197 0.69 18.33 -28.97
C LEU A 197 2.12 18.55 -28.46
N LEU A 198 3.11 18.62 -29.36
CA LEU A 198 4.53 18.70 -29.04
C LEU A 198 5.10 20.08 -29.40
N GLU A 199 6.06 20.55 -28.62
CA GLU A 199 6.87 21.70 -28.99
C GLU A 199 7.78 21.34 -30.16
N HIS A 200 8.08 22.34 -31.03
CA HIS A 200 8.87 22.16 -32.26
C HIS A 200 10.21 21.44 -32.04
N GLY A 201 10.98 21.84 -31.02
CA GLY A 201 12.24 21.20 -30.71
C GLY A 201 12.12 19.73 -30.26
N THR A 202 10.98 19.36 -29.64
CA THR A 202 10.69 17.98 -29.25
C THR A 202 10.34 17.14 -30.49
N GLN A 203 9.59 17.69 -31.43
CA GLN A 203 9.27 17.05 -32.69
C GLN A 203 10.53 16.74 -33.51
N GLU A 204 11.49 17.66 -33.55
CA GLU A 204 12.75 17.45 -34.29
C GLU A 204 13.68 16.45 -33.64
N ALA A 205 13.73 16.44 -32.27
CA ALA A 205 14.70 15.67 -31.53
C ALA A 205 14.30 14.20 -31.28
N TYR A 206 12.99 13.85 -31.39
CA TYR A 206 12.49 12.53 -31.00
C TYR A 206 11.55 11.92 -32.03
N ASP A 207 11.59 10.58 -32.15
CA ASP A 207 10.78 9.82 -33.11
C ASP A 207 9.86 8.77 -32.43
N VAL A 208 10.10 8.47 -31.16
CA VAL A 208 9.34 7.45 -30.41
C VAL A 208 8.52 8.11 -29.33
N PHE A 209 7.21 7.97 -29.45
CA PHE A 209 6.22 8.55 -28.53
C PHE A 209 5.26 7.51 -28.01
N ALA A 210 4.76 7.73 -26.81
CA ALA A 210 3.61 7.03 -26.28
C ALA A 210 2.56 8.06 -25.84
N GLN A 211 1.29 7.75 -26.06
CA GLN A 211 0.17 8.60 -25.66
C GLN A 211 -0.73 7.85 -24.66
N CYS A 212 -1.23 8.58 -23.69
CA CYS A 212 -2.20 8.06 -22.73
C CYS A 212 -3.59 8.01 -23.39
N ALA A 213 -4.24 6.84 -23.31
CA ALA A 213 -5.59 6.65 -23.83
C ALA A 213 -6.68 7.42 -23.06
N GLU A 214 -6.38 7.86 -21.81
CA GLU A 214 -7.36 8.49 -20.91
C GLU A 214 -7.26 10.01 -20.85
N CYS A 215 -6.03 10.56 -20.88
CA CYS A 215 -5.81 12.01 -20.71
C CYS A 215 -4.99 12.64 -21.82
N ASP A 216 -4.75 11.92 -22.92
CA ASP A 216 -4.05 12.35 -24.14
C ASP A 216 -2.61 12.85 -23.92
N ARG A 217 -2.06 12.76 -22.71
CA ARG A 217 -0.69 13.19 -22.42
C ARG A 217 0.31 12.34 -23.21
N VAL A 218 1.25 13.02 -23.86
CA VAL A 218 2.31 12.40 -24.67
C VAL A 218 3.57 12.24 -23.84
N TYR A 219 4.27 11.13 -24.04
CA TYR A 219 5.52 10.76 -23.38
C TYR A 219 6.59 10.42 -24.41
N TRP A 220 7.84 10.78 -24.13
CA TRP A 220 9.02 10.48 -24.91
C TRP A 220 10.27 10.34 -24.03
N ARG A 221 11.36 9.82 -24.57
CA ARG A 221 12.64 9.66 -23.86
C ARG A 221 13.44 10.96 -23.86
N GLY A 222 12.96 11.97 -23.14
CA GLY A 222 13.60 13.28 -23.03
C GLY A 222 14.67 13.38 -21.96
N ALA A 223 15.11 14.59 -21.61
CA ALA A 223 16.21 14.87 -20.66
C ALA A 223 16.06 14.22 -19.27
N HIS A 224 14.82 14.08 -18.79
CA HIS A 224 14.53 13.46 -17.48
C HIS A 224 14.45 11.93 -17.51
N HIS A 225 14.54 11.31 -18.70
CA HIS A 225 14.39 9.86 -18.87
C HIS A 225 15.45 9.08 -18.06
N GLY A 226 16.71 9.52 -18.04
CA GLY A 226 17.79 8.82 -17.34
C GLY A 226 17.54 8.63 -15.84
N HIS A 227 16.96 9.63 -15.16
CA HIS A 227 16.57 9.49 -13.75
C HIS A 227 15.44 8.47 -13.56
N LEU A 228 14.43 8.50 -14.43
CA LEU A 228 13.32 7.55 -14.40
C LEU A 228 13.79 6.13 -14.71
N GLU A 229 14.69 5.97 -15.68
CA GLU A 229 15.32 4.69 -16.03
C GLU A 229 16.07 4.08 -14.84
N THR A 230 16.75 4.89 -14.04
CA THR A 230 17.42 4.43 -12.82
C THR A 230 16.40 3.83 -11.84
N ILE A 231 15.26 4.49 -11.61
CA ILE A 231 14.20 3.97 -10.73
C ILE A 231 13.67 2.65 -11.27
N VAL A 232 13.41 2.57 -12.56
CA VAL A 232 12.90 1.34 -13.22
C VAL A 232 13.90 0.21 -13.11
N SER A 233 15.17 0.46 -13.47
CA SER A 233 16.22 -0.56 -13.47
C SER A 233 16.50 -1.12 -12.07
N GLU A 234 16.51 -0.25 -11.05
CA GLU A 234 16.66 -0.67 -9.65
C GLU A 234 15.48 -1.56 -9.22
N ALA A 235 14.24 -1.15 -9.51
CA ALA A 235 13.04 -1.88 -9.13
C ALA A 235 12.93 -3.23 -9.85
N VAL A 236 13.17 -3.27 -11.17
CA VAL A 236 13.12 -4.52 -11.95
C VAL A 236 14.22 -5.49 -11.51
N ARG A 237 15.43 -5.00 -11.24
CA ARG A 237 16.53 -5.85 -10.74
C ARG A 237 16.20 -6.47 -9.37
N GLU A 238 15.56 -5.72 -8.47
CA GLU A 238 15.28 -6.16 -7.09
C GLU A 238 13.99 -6.98 -7.00
N PHE A 239 12.96 -6.65 -7.79
CA PHE A 239 11.61 -7.21 -7.67
C PHE A 239 11.04 -7.83 -8.96
N GLY A 240 11.71 -7.70 -10.09
CA GLY A 240 11.21 -8.17 -11.39
C GLY A 240 11.20 -9.69 -11.58
N GLY A 241 11.76 -10.46 -10.66
CA GLY A 241 11.82 -11.93 -10.73
C GLY A 241 10.57 -12.66 -10.23
N ALA A 242 9.50 -11.94 -9.85
CA ALA A 242 8.29 -12.54 -9.27
C ALA A 242 7.22 -12.96 -10.30
N ALA A 243 7.52 -12.96 -11.61
CA ALA A 243 6.63 -13.41 -12.68
C ALA A 243 7.13 -14.73 -13.26
N ALA A 244 6.81 -15.84 -12.60
CA ALA A 244 6.83 -17.18 -13.18
C ALA A 244 5.61 -17.96 -12.68
#